data_c4b439e0dff7f3ab6cb51178063b9fe3
#
_entry.id   c4b439e0dff7f3ab6cb51178063b9fe3
#
_cell.length_a   1.000
_cell.length_b   1.000
_cell.length_c   1.000
_cell.angle_alpha   90.00
_cell.angle_beta   90.00
_cell.angle_gamma   90.00
#
_symmetry.space_group_name_H-M   'P 1'
#
loop_
_entity.id
_entity.type
_entity.pdbx_description
1 polymer ?
#
loop_
_entity_poly.entity_id
_entity_poly.type
_entity_poly.pdbx_seq_one_letter_code
_entity_poly.pdbx_strand_id
1 'polypeptide(L)'
;MNKILVIGSTNIDMIACVKHLPRPGETVGEARFMQSNGGKGANQAVAAARLGGDVAFVSCLGDDAGAAALRQQFAADGINTEALFTAKDTPTGTALIFVSQDGENCIAVAPGANHSLTCEAIDAVADRIAGAEYLLVQLEIPMETVACAIEKAYAAGTRVVLNPAPAMPLADELLRKVYLITPNRTESETLTGIPVHTVQDAS
;
A
#
# COMPACT_ATOMS: atom_id res chain seq x y z
N MET A 1 -6.35 21.81 -5.71
CA MET A 1 -6.42 20.34 -5.87
C MET A 1 -5.07 19.78 -5.53
N ASN A 2 -5.03 18.63 -4.83
CA ASN A 2 -3.76 18.01 -4.48
C ASN A 2 -3.01 17.53 -5.72
N LYS A 3 -1.69 17.74 -5.75
CA LYS A 3 -0.87 17.35 -6.91
C LYS A 3 -0.59 15.86 -6.93
N ILE A 4 -0.54 15.22 -5.76
CA ILE A 4 -0.28 13.79 -5.60
C ILE A 4 -1.52 13.16 -4.96
N LEU A 5 -2.12 12.21 -5.64
CA LEU A 5 -3.15 11.35 -5.09
C LEU A 5 -2.54 9.97 -4.85
N VAL A 6 -2.64 9.46 -3.63
CA VAL A 6 -2.26 8.09 -3.32
C VAL A 6 -3.54 7.28 -3.12
N ILE A 7 -3.66 6.15 -3.80
CA ILE A 7 -4.75 5.18 -3.61
C ILE A 7 -4.10 3.87 -3.19
N GLY A 8 -4.43 3.35 -1.99
CA GLY A 8 -3.78 2.14 -1.54
C GLY A 8 -4.12 1.72 -0.11
N SER A 9 -3.34 0.78 0.37
CA SER A 9 -3.50 0.09 1.64
C SER A 9 -3.08 0.94 2.84
N THR A 10 -3.70 0.61 3.97
CA THR A 10 -3.30 1.08 5.30
C THR A 10 -3.29 -0.10 6.26
N ASN A 11 -2.19 -0.32 6.95
CA ASN A 11 -2.03 -1.41 7.92
C ASN A 11 -1.59 -0.90 9.29
N ILE A 12 -1.88 -1.72 10.29
CA ILE A 12 -1.23 -1.67 11.60
C ILE A 12 -0.24 -2.83 11.63
N ASP A 13 1.04 -2.53 11.75
CA ASP A 13 2.10 -3.52 11.80
C ASP A 13 2.35 -3.90 13.27
N MET A 14 2.06 -5.15 13.63
CA MET A 14 2.31 -5.76 14.93
C MET A 14 3.60 -6.56 14.87
N ILE A 15 4.67 -6.04 15.46
CA ILE A 15 6.04 -6.55 15.32
C ILE A 15 6.46 -7.23 16.62
N ALA A 16 6.85 -8.48 16.54
CA ALA A 16 7.48 -9.24 17.63
C ALA A 16 8.95 -9.48 17.29
N CYS A 17 9.85 -8.79 17.98
CA CYS A 17 11.27 -9.06 17.87
C CYS A 17 11.60 -10.25 18.76
N VAL A 18 12.10 -11.34 18.17
CA VAL A 18 12.35 -12.64 18.81
C VAL A 18 13.82 -13.04 18.67
N LYS A 19 14.28 -13.98 19.49
CA LYS A 19 15.65 -14.51 19.38
C LYS A 19 15.86 -15.27 18.06
N HIS A 20 14.88 -16.07 17.66
CA HIS A 20 14.81 -16.79 16.39
C HIS A 20 13.34 -16.95 15.99
N LEU A 21 13.06 -17.19 14.72
CA LEU A 21 11.69 -17.39 14.24
C LEU A 21 11.11 -18.69 14.84
N PRO A 22 9.88 -18.68 15.41
CA PRO A 22 9.24 -19.87 15.95
C PRO A 22 9.07 -20.96 14.89
N ARG A 23 9.34 -22.21 15.26
CA ARG A 23 9.00 -23.38 14.45
C ARG A 23 7.58 -23.85 14.78
N PRO A 24 6.93 -24.63 13.90
CA PRO A 24 5.62 -25.20 14.21
C PRO A 24 5.62 -25.94 15.57
N GLY A 25 4.70 -25.56 16.48
CA GLY A 25 4.59 -26.12 17.82
C GLY A 25 5.55 -25.52 18.85
N GLU A 26 6.44 -24.61 18.49
CA GLU A 26 7.39 -23.96 19.39
C GLU A 26 6.80 -22.68 20.00
N THR A 27 7.09 -22.43 21.27
CA THR A 27 6.84 -21.15 21.94
C THR A 27 8.17 -20.46 22.21
N VAL A 28 8.40 -19.31 21.56
CA VAL A 28 9.55 -18.45 21.82
C VAL A 28 9.13 -17.35 22.79
N GLY A 29 9.67 -17.37 24.00
CA GLY A 29 9.43 -16.35 25.03
C GLY A 29 10.32 -15.12 24.85
N GLU A 30 10.15 -14.15 25.76
CA GLU A 30 10.98 -12.93 25.85
C GLU A 30 10.97 -12.05 24.59
N ALA A 31 9.91 -12.13 23.77
CA ALA A 31 9.73 -11.28 22.60
C ALA A 31 9.51 -9.82 23.01
N ARG A 32 10.14 -8.87 22.30
CA ARG A 32 9.84 -7.46 22.43
C ARG A 32 8.74 -7.08 21.42
N PHE A 33 7.61 -6.64 21.91
CA PHE A 33 6.50 -6.17 21.06
C PHE A 33 6.69 -4.70 20.68
N MET A 34 6.39 -4.38 19.44
CA MET A 34 6.30 -3.02 18.90
C MET A 34 5.09 -2.94 17.97
N GLN A 35 4.48 -1.78 17.90
CA GLN A 35 3.45 -1.46 16.91
C GLN A 35 3.92 -0.29 16.06
N SER A 36 3.67 -0.37 14.75
CA SER A 36 3.98 0.69 13.79
C SER A 36 2.82 0.86 12.83
N ASN A 37 2.75 2.01 12.20
CA ASN A 37 1.86 2.24 11.08
C ASN A 37 2.53 1.71 9.81
N GLY A 38 1.75 1.04 8.96
CA GLY A 38 2.22 0.39 7.75
C GLY A 38 1.19 0.42 6.63
N GLY A 39 1.37 -0.47 5.68
CA GLY A 39 0.64 -0.49 4.41
C GLY A 39 1.36 0.34 3.34
N LYS A 40 1.50 -0.23 2.14
CA LYS A 40 2.29 0.39 1.05
C LYS A 40 1.69 1.74 0.63
N GLY A 41 0.35 1.85 0.60
CA GLY A 41 -0.34 3.11 0.32
C GLY A 41 -0.03 4.19 1.36
N ALA A 42 -0.22 3.86 2.64
CA ALA A 42 0.05 4.78 3.74
C ALA A 42 1.52 5.22 3.76
N ASN A 43 2.46 4.27 3.57
CA ASN A 43 3.88 4.57 3.53
C ASN A 43 4.25 5.55 2.40
N GLN A 44 3.68 5.38 1.20
CA GLN A 44 3.90 6.30 0.09
C GLN A 44 3.28 7.68 0.35
N ALA A 45 2.06 7.74 0.90
CA ALA A 45 1.41 9.00 1.23
C ALA A 45 2.21 9.80 2.26
N VAL A 46 2.64 9.14 3.35
CA VAL A 46 3.46 9.75 4.40
C VAL A 46 4.82 10.20 3.87
N ALA A 47 5.50 9.36 3.07
CA ALA A 47 6.79 9.72 2.50
C ALA A 47 6.67 10.94 1.58
N ALA A 48 5.67 10.97 0.70
CA ALA A 48 5.43 12.09 -0.21
C ALA A 48 5.11 13.39 0.55
N ALA A 49 4.26 13.33 1.58
CA ALA A 49 3.90 14.48 2.40
C ALA A 49 5.11 15.03 3.18
N ARG A 50 5.90 14.16 3.81
CA ARG A 50 7.11 14.57 4.57
C ARG A 50 8.21 15.15 3.68
N LEU A 51 8.21 14.82 2.38
CA LEU A 51 9.07 15.45 1.38
C LEU A 51 8.51 16.77 0.83
N GLY A 52 7.40 17.28 1.39
CA GLY A 52 6.79 18.56 1.01
C GLY A 52 5.77 18.46 -0.12
N GLY A 53 5.34 17.24 -0.49
CA GLY A 53 4.29 17.04 -1.49
C GLY A 53 2.91 17.49 -0.98
N ASP A 54 2.08 18.02 -1.87
CA ASP A 54 0.66 18.27 -1.63
C ASP A 54 -0.12 16.98 -1.92
N VAL A 55 -0.42 16.22 -0.86
CA VAL A 55 -0.88 14.83 -0.91
C VAL A 55 -2.32 14.69 -0.45
N ALA A 56 -3.14 13.99 -1.23
CA ALA A 56 -4.40 13.41 -0.78
C ALA A 56 -4.29 11.87 -0.75
N PHE A 57 -4.93 11.24 0.23
CA PHE A 57 -4.88 9.80 0.40
C PHE A 57 -6.27 9.18 0.37
N VAL A 58 -6.44 8.17 -0.49
CA VAL A 58 -7.63 7.34 -0.63
C VAL A 58 -7.29 5.95 -0.11
N SER A 59 -7.96 5.53 0.93
CA SER A 59 -7.79 4.22 1.55
C SER A 59 -9.07 3.83 2.28
N CYS A 60 -9.17 2.58 2.71
CA CYS A 60 -10.25 2.12 3.56
C CYS A 60 -9.68 1.58 4.87
N LEU A 61 -10.15 2.14 5.98
CA LEU A 61 -9.81 1.73 7.34
C LEU A 61 -11.01 1.05 8.00
N GLY A 62 -10.76 0.28 9.04
CA GLY A 62 -11.81 -0.23 9.90
C GLY A 62 -12.48 0.85 10.74
N ASP A 63 -13.41 0.43 11.60
CA ASP A 63 -14.06 1.27 12.62
C ASP A 63 -13.45 1.05 14.02
N ASP A 64 -12.18 0.66 14.07
CA ASP A 64 -11.43 0.34 15.28
C ASP A 64 -10.60 1.53 15.82
N ALA A 65 -10.05 1.36 17.03
CA ALA A 65 -9.23 2.39 17.66
C ALA A 65 -7.94 2.69 16.87
N GLY A 66 -7.39 1.71 16.17
CA GLY A 66 -6.21 1.89 15.31
C GLY A 66 -6.50 2.79 14.13
N ALA A 67 -7.68 2.66 13.51
CA ALA A 67 -8.12 3.56 12.44
C ALA A 67 -8.19 5.03 12.88
N ALA A 68 -8.67 5.28 14.10
CA ALA A 68 -8.73 6.64 14.66
C ALA A 68 -7.33 7.25 14.83
N ALA A 69 -6.38 6.48 15.36
CA ALA A 69 -4.98 6.89 15.51
C ALA A 69 -4.30 7.17 14.17
N LEU A 70 -4.53 6.31 13.16
CA LEU A 70 -3.99 6.48 11.81
C LEU A 70 -4.51 7.76 11.14
N ARG A 71 -5.81 8.06 11.26
CA ARG A 71 -6.39 9.31 10.72
C ARG A 71 -5.74 10.56 11.34
N GLN A 72 -5.51 10.54 12.65
CA GLN A 72 -4.83 11.63 13.35
C GLN A 72 -3.38 11.79 12.87
N GLN A 73 -2.67 10.68 12.70
CA GLN A 73 -1.30 10.70 12.20
C GLN A 73 -1.20 11.26 10.78
N PHE A 74 -2.07 10.82 9.86
CA PHE A 74 -2.08 11.33 8.49
C PHE A 74 -2.38 12.83 8.44
N ALA A 75 -3.33 13.30 9.26
CA ALA A 75 -3.63 14.73 9.37
C ALA A 75 -2.43 15.51 9.91
N ALA A 76 -1.70 14.98 10.91
CA ALA A 76 -0.49 15.59 11.48
C ALA A 76 0.66 15.63 10.46
N ASP A 77 0.76 14.66 9.55
CA ASP A 77 1.72 14.67 8.44
C ASP A 77 1.28 15.59 7.27
N GLY A 78 0.15 16.32 7.39
CA GLY A 78 -0.35 17.27 6.39
C GLY A 78 -1.04 16.63 5.20
N ILE A 79 -1.44 15.36 5.30
CA ILE A 79 -2.14 14.62 4.24
C ILE A 79 -3.62 14.99 4.26
N ASN A 80 -4.21 15.27 3.10
CA ASN A 80 -5.66 15.39 2.97
C ASN A 80 -6.32 14.02 3.13
N THR A 81 -7.13 13.87 4.19
CA THR A 81 -7.74 12.62 4.64
C THR A 81 -9.25 12.53 4.35
N GLU A 82 -9.83 13.46 3.59
CA GLU A 82 -11.28 13.51 3.32
C GLU A 82 -11.79 12.29 2.54
N ALA A 83 -10.90 11.60 1.83
CA ALA A 83 -11.22 10.40 1.06
C ALA A 83 -10.78 9.10 1.74
N LEU A 84 -10.63 9.11 3.07
CA LEU A 84 -10.43 7.89 3.85
C LEU A 84 -11.79 7.29 4.20
N PHE A 85 -12.13 6.20 3.54
CA PHE A 85 -13.36 5.44 3.78
C PHE A 85 -13.29 4.66 5.10
N THR A 86 -14.44 4.18 5.58
CA THR A 86 -14.54 3.34 6.77
C THR A 86 -15.34 2.09 6.43
N ALA A 87 -14.76 0.92 6.63
CA ALA A 87 -15.45 -0.36 6.56
C ALA A 87 -16.02 -0.69 7.95
N LYS A 88 -17.36 -0.75 8.03
CA LYS A 88 -18.06 -1.07 9.26
C LYS A 88 -17.87 -2.54 9.64
N ASP A 89 -17.77 -2.81 10.93
CA ASP A 89 -17.60 -4.16 11.49
C ASP A 89 -16.43 -4.95 10.88
N THR A 90 -15.42 -4.24 10.40
CA THR A 90 -14.24 -4.81 9.75
C THR A 90 -12.98 -4.19 10.37
N PRO A 91 -11.99 -4.99 10.79
CA PRO A 91 -10.75 -4.45 11.34
C PRO A 91 -9.93 -3.73 10.25
N THR A 92 -9.15 -2.73 10.66
CA THR A 92 -8.10 -2.15 9.83
C THR A 92 -7.10 -3.23 9.41
N GLY A 93 -6.54 -3.12 8.22
CA GLY A 93 -5.50 -4.04 7.74
C GLY A 93 -4.39 -4.22 8.79
N THR A 94 -3.93 -5.45 8.98
CA THR A 94 -2.95 -5.77 10.02
C THR A 94 -1.86 -6.67 9.45
N ALA A 95 -0.60 -6.31 9.70
CA ALA A 95 0.54 -7.19 9.45
C ALA A 95 1.07 -7.75 10.78
N LEU A 96 1.18 -9.07 10.87
CA LEU A 96 1.83 -9.77 11.97
C LEU A 96 3.26 -10.10 11.54
N ILE A 97 4.23 -9.51 12.21
CA ILE A 97 5.63 -9.54 11.78
C ILE A 97 6.49 -10.11 12.90
N PHE A 98 7.17 -11.20 12.63
CA PHE A 98 8.26 -11.68 13.48
C PHE A 98 9.58 -11.25 12.87
N VAL A 99 10.49 -10.73 13.71
CA VAL A 99 11.84 -10.35 13.30
C VAL A 99 12.82 -11.01 14.27
N SER A 100 13.71 -11.85 13.75
CA SER A 100 14.75 -12.52 14.53
C SER A 100 16.01 -11.68 14.70
N GLN A 101 16.88 -12.05 15.63
CA GLN A 101 18.13 -11.32 15.90
C GLN A 101 19.12 -11.31 14.72
N ASP A 102 19.05 -12.29 13.83
CA ASP A 102 19.84 -12.39 12.60
C ASP A 102 19.26 -11.59 11.42
N GLY A 103 18.11 -10.90 11.65
CA GLY A 103 17.49 -10.04 10.66
C GLY A 103 16.50 -10.74 9.74
N GLU A 104 16.28 -12.04 9.88
CA GLU A 104 15.24 -12.75 9.14
C GLU A 104 13.86 -12.35 9.64
N ASN A 105 12.86 -12.35 8.74
CA ASN A 105 11.50 -12.02 9.09
C ASN A 105 10.50 -13.05 8.55
N CYS A 106 9.34 -13.10 9.22
CA CYS A 106 8.18 -13.86 8.78
C CYS A 106 6.96 -12.95 8.94
N ILE A 107 6.20 -12.77 7.85
CA ILE A 107 5.10 -11.80 7.80
C ILE A 107 3.82 -12.51 7.35
N ALA A 108 2.74 -12.29 8.10
CA ALA A 108 1.39 -12.61 7.68
C ALA A 108 0.55 -11.33 7.63
N VAL A 109 -0.15 -11.11 6.53
CA VAL A 109 -1.00 -9.93 6.34
C VAL A 109 -2.47 -10.35 6.35
N ALA A 110 -3.24 -9.75 7.26
CA ALA A 110 -4.70 -9.76 7.24
C ALA A 110 -5.16 -8.45 6.58
N PRO A 111 -5.71 -8.48 5.36
CA PRO A 111 -6.00 -7.27 4.60
C PRO A 111 -7.10 -6.41 5.24
N GLY A 112 -8.04 -7.01 5.95
CA GLY A 112 -9.11 -6.29 6.63
C GLY A 112 -9.81 -5.29 5.71
N ALA A 113 -10.00 -4.08 6.20
CA ALA A 113 -10.68 -3.00 5.50
C ALA A 113 -10.04 -2.61 4.15
N ASN A 114 -8.77 -2.93 3.90
CA ASN A 114 -8.17 -2.70 2.59
C ASN A 114 -8.94 -3.40 1.47
N HIS A 115 -9.49 -4.59 1.73
CA HIS A 115 -10.31 -5.33 0.77
C HIS A 115 -11.73 -4.76 0.60
N SER A 116 -12.13 -3.80 1.41
CA SER A 116 -13.40 -3.08 1.28
C SER A 116 -13.30 -1.81 0.42
N LEU A 117 -12.11 -1.48 -0.09
CA LEU A 117 -11.97 -0.38 -1.05
C LEU A 117 -12.41 -0.87 -2.43
N THR A 118 -13.56 -0.41 -2.90
CA THR A 118 -14.22 -0.90 -4.12
C THR A 118 -14.09 0.10 -5.29
N CYS A 119 -14.52 -0.34 -6.48
CA CYS A 119 -14.61 0.54 -7.65
C CYS A 119 -15.59 1.70 -7.43
N GLU A 120 -16.69 1.50 -6.69
CA GLU A 120 -17.62 2.58 -6.35
C GLU A 120 -16.95 3.66 -5.47
N ALA A 121 -16.04 3.25 -4.58
CA ALA A 121 -15.25 4.21 -3.81
C ALA A 121 -14.29 5.02 -4.73
N ILE A 122 -13.75 4.38 -5.76
CA ILE A 122 -12.93 5.07 -6.78
C ILE A 122 -13.79 6.00 -7.64
N ASP A 123 -15.02 5.61 -7.98
CA ASP A 123 -15.97 6.47 -8.67
C ASP A 123 -16.29 7.74 -7.87
N ALA A 124 -16.47 7.60 -6.56
CA ALA A 124 -16.74 8.73 -5.67
C ALA A 124 -15.59 9.75 -5.58
N VAL A 125 -14.38 9.37 -5.95
CA VAL A 125 -13.20 10.25 -5.95
C VAL A 125 -12.67 10.57 -7.36
N ALA A 126 -13.45 10.31 -8.40
CA ALA A 126 -13.05 10.52 -9.80
C ALA A 126 -12.54 11.94 -10.08
N ASP A 127 -13.18 12.97 -9.52
CA ASP A 127 -12.76 14.37 -9.66
C ASP A 127 -11.38 14.64 -9.02
N ARG A 128 -11.05 13.91 -7.91
CA ARG A 128 -9.74 14.01 -7.28
C ARG A 128 -8.67 13.34 -8.14
N ILE A 129 -9.00 12.23 -8.79
CA ILE A 129 -8.10 11.55 -9.75
C ILE A 129 -7.83 12.49 -10.93
N ALA A 130 -8.86 13.05 -11.54
CA ALA A 130 -8.72 13.95 -12.69
C ALA A 130 -7.99 15.26 -12.34
N GLY A 131 -8.09 15.72 -11.09
CA GLY A 131 -7.42 16.93 -10.62
C GLY A 131 -5.98 16.73 -10.14
N ALA A 132 -5.52 15.48 -9.99
CA ALA A 132 -4.17 15.19 -9.58
C ALA A 132 -3.19 15.23 -10.77
N GLU A 133 -1.94 15.56 -10.48
CA GLU A 133 -0.84 15.46 -11.45
C GLU A 133 -0.29 14.02 -11.53
N TYR A 134 -0.23 13.37 -10.37
CA TYR A 134 0.21 11.99 -10.23
C TYR A 134 -0.76 11.17 -9.38
N LEU A 135 -1.02 9.94 -9.82
CA LEU A 135 -1.64 8.88 -9.03
C LEU A 135 -0.59 7.85 -8.64
N LEU A 136 -0.37 7.66 -7.34
CA LEU A 136 0.44 6.57 -6.81
C LEU A 136 -0.46 5.41 -6.37
N VAL A 137 -0.17 4.19 -6.83
CA VAL A 137 -0.95 2.99 -6.52
C VAL A 137 -0.05 1.77 -6.31
N GLN A 138 -0.49 0.80 -5.50
CA GLN A 138 0.20 -0.44 -5.19
C GLN A 138 -0.79 -1.61 -5.27
N LEU A 139 -0.37 -2.84 -4.94
CA LEU A 139 -1.17 -4.04 -5.15
C LEU A 139 -1.67 -4.69 -3.84
N GLU A 140 -1.81 -3.92 -2.75
CA GLU A 140 -2.34 -4.40 -1.46
C GLU A 140 -3.85 -4.10 -1.25
N ILE A 141 -4.53 -3.64 -2.28
CA ILE A 141 -5.99 -3.47 -2.34
C ILE A 141 -6.55 -4.37 -3.45
N PRO A 142 -7.88 -4.58 -3.56
CA PRO A 142 -8.42 -5.45 -4.61
C PRO A 142 -7.93 -5.06 -6.00
N MET A 143 -7.54 -6.05 -6.80
CA MET A 143 -6.95 -5.81 -8.13
C MET A 143 -7.93 -5.11 -9.08
N GLU A 144 -9.20 -5.37 -8.93
CA GLU A 144 -10.28 -4.67 -9.64
C GLU A 144 -10.30 -3.17 -9.31
N THR A 145 -10.09 -2.83 -8.04
CA THR A 145 -10.01 -1.42 -7.58
C THR A 145 -8.77 -0.73 -8.12
N VAL A 146 -7.62 -1.44 -8.15
CA VAL A 146 -6.39 -0.94 -8.79
C VAL A 146 -6.64 -0.65 -10.26
N ALA A 147 -7.25 -1.58 -10.98
CA ALA A 147 -7.58 -1.41 -12.40
C ALA A 147 -8.53 -0.23 -12.62
N CYS A 148 -9.61 -0.12 -11.83
CA CYS A 148 -10.52 1.04 -11.87
C CYS A 148 -9.78 2.37 -11.69
N ALA A 149 -8.88 2.46 -10.73
CA ALA A 149 -8.12 3.68 -10.46
C ALA A 149 -7.18 4.04 -11.63
N ILE A 150 -6.45 3.07 -12.17
CA ILE A 150 -5.55 3.26 -13.31
C ILE A 150 -6.33 3.67 -14.57
N GLU A 151 -7.47 3.01 -14.85
CA GLU A 151 -8.33 3.34 -15.99
C GLU A 151 -8.81 4.79 -15.94
N LYS A 152 -9.32 5.22 -14.78
CA LYS A 152 -9.80 6.60 -14.60
C LYS A 152 -8.69 7.62 -14.71
N ALA A 153 -7.53 7.34 -14.11
CA ALA A 153 -6.35 8.21 -14.19
C ALA A 153 -5.88 8.36 -15.65
N TYR A 154 -5.79 7.24 -16.37
CA TYR A 154 -5.40 7.26 -17.78
C TYR A 154 -6.40 8.06 -18.64
N ALA A 155 -7.70 7.85 -18.45
CA ALA A 155 -8.74 8.58 -19.16
C ALA A 155 -8.73 10.11 -18.87
N ALA A 156 -8.31 10.49 -17.67
CA ALA A 156 -8.19 11.87 -17.24
C ALA A 156 -6.84 12.54 -17.60
N GLY A 157 -5.85 11.76 -18.08
CA GLY A 157 -4.50 12.26 -18.35
C GLY A 157 -3.61 12.38 -17.10
N THR A 158 -4.04 11.83 -15.96
CA THR A 158 -3.25 11.77 -14.72
C THR A 158 -2.15 10.72 -14.85
N ARG A 159 -0.93 11.06 -14.49
CA ARG A 159 0.23 10.15 -14.60
C ARG A 159 0.20 9.09 -13.49
N VAL A 160 0.11 7.84 -13.88
CA VAL A 160 0.09 6.72 -12.93
C VAL A 160 1.50 6.26 -12.58
N VAL A 161 1.83 6.25 -11.30
CA VAL A 161 3.04 5.64 -10.74
C VAL A 161 2.63 4.37 -10.00
N LEU A 162 2.99 3.22 -10.54
CA LEU A 162 2.66 1.91 -9.99
C LEU A 162 3.85 1.31 -9.25
N ASN A 163 3.67 1.03 -7.97
CA ASN A 163 4.54 0.10 -7.24
C ASN A 163 3.92 -1.30 -7.33
N PRO A 164 4.50 -2.27 -8.06
CA PRO A 164 3.89 -3.56 -8.32
C PRO A 164 4.10 -4.55 -7.17
N ALA A 165 3.88 -4.10 -5.95
CA ALA A 165 4.07 -4.84 -4.71
C ALA A 165 2.74 -5.07 -3.98
N PRO A 166 2.46 -6.32 -3.48
CA PRO A 166 3.27 -7.53 -3.63
C PRO A 166 3.35 -8.03 -5.06
N ALA A 167 4.45 -8.75 -5.40
CA ALA A 167 4.71 -9.26 -6.74
C ALA A 167 3.57 -10.15 -7.24
N MET A 168 2.97 -9.78 -8.36
CA MET A 168 1.96 -10.58 -9.07
C MET A 168 1.98 -10.27 -10.56
N PRO A 169 1.51 -11.21 -11.42
CA PRO A 169 1.32 -10.94 -12.83
C PRO A 169 0.31 -9.82 -13.08
N LEU A 170 0.59 -8.95 -14.02
CA LEU A 170 -0.28 -7.86 -14.44
C LEU A 170 -0.56 -7.97 -15.95
N ALA A 171 -1.78 -7.62 -16.36
CA ALA A 171 -2.15 -7.61 -17.76
C ALA A 171 -1.43 -6.47 -18.50
N ASP A 172 -0.93 -6.76 -19.70
CA ASP A 172 -0.25 -5.79 -20.57
C ASP A 172 -1.10 -4.55 -20.85
N GLU A 173 -2.43 -4.73 -20.99
CA GLU A 173 -3.37 -3.62 -21.22
C GLU A 173 -3.39 -2.64 -20.05
N LEU A 174 -3.17 -3.12 -18.83
CA LEU A 174 -3.08 -2.27 -17.65
C LEU A 174 -1.73 -1.56 -17.60
N LEU A 175 -0.64 -2.31 -17.86
CA LEU A 175 0.72 -1.77 -17.85
C LEU A 175 0.93 -0.65 -18.87
N ARG A 176 0.30 -0.72 -20.05
CA ARG A 176 0.34 0.34 -21.08
C ARG A 176 -0.25 1.67 -20.64
N LYS A 177 -1.04 1.70 -19.56
CA LYS A 177 -1.65 2.91 -18.99
C LYS A 177 -0.84 3.50 -17.83
N VAL A 178 0.23 2.82 -17.42
CA VAL A 178 1.13 3.24 -16.35
C VAL A 178 2.22 4.14 -16.93
N TYR A 179 2.42 5.31 -16.31
CA TYR A 179 3.47 6.26 -16.69
C TYR A 179 4.84 5.81 -16.19
N LEU A 180 4.91 5.30 -14.94
CA LEU A 180 6.12 4.84 -14.30
C LEU A 180 5.82 3.62 -13.43
N ILE A 181 6.66 2.60 -13.51
CA ILE A 181 6.62 1.43 -12.64
C ILE A 181 7.91 1.35 -11.81
N THR A 182 7.78 0.99 -10.52
CA THR A 182 8.91 0.96 -9.58
C THR A 182 9.08 -0.42 -8.93
N PRO A 183 9.41 -1.45 -9.71
CA PRO A 183 9.57 -2.80 -9.18
C PRO A 183 10.91 -2.98 -8.48
N ASN A 184 10.95 -3.82 -7.43
CA ASN A 184 12.18 -4.42 -6.94
C ASN A 184 12.59 -5.60 -7.84
N ARG A 185 13.70 -6.29 -7.49
CA ARG A 185 14.20 -7.42 -8.28
C ARG A 185 13.16 -8.53 -8.45
N THR A 186 12.56 -8.99 -7.35
CA THR A 186 11.56 -10.07 -7.37
C THR A 186 10.30 -9.68 -8.13
N GLU A 187 9.85 -8.45 -8.00
CA GLU A 187 8.72 -7.90 -8.75
C GLU A 187 9.04 -7.82 -10.24
N SER A 188 10.25 -7.40 -10.61
CA SER A 188 10.71 -7.38 -12.00
C SER A 188 10.72 -8.78 -12.61
N GLU A 189 11.29 -9.77 -11.90
CA GLU A 189 11.31 -11.18 -12.32
C GLU A 189 9.89 -11.73 -12.50
N THR A 190 8.97 -11.39 -11.59
CA THR A 190 7.57 -11.84 -11.67
C THR A 190 6.84 -11.22 -12.87
N LEU A 191 7.08 -9.94 -13.16
CA LEU A 191 6.41 -9.23 -14.26
C LEU A 191 6.93 -9.61 -15.62
N THR A 192 8.24 -9.86 -15.75
CA THR A 192 8.89 -10.09 -17.04
C THR A 192 9.12 -11.57 -17.34
N GLY A 193 9.15 -12.42 -16.31
CA GLY A 193 9.62 -13.81 -16.42
C GLY A 193 11.13 -13.93 -16.63
N ILE A 194 11.89 -12.84 -16.55
CA ILE A 194 13.34 -12.79 -16.79
C ILE A 194 14.06 -12.70 -15.44
N PRO A 195 14.98 -13.62 -15.10
CA PRO A 195 15.80 -13.51 -13.90
C PRO A 195 16.68 -12.26 -13.92
N VAL A 196 16.75 -11.56 -12.79
CA VAL A 196 17.56 -10.33 -12.64
C VAL A 196 18.70 -10.60 -11.67
N HIS A 197 19.91 -10.78 -12.17
CA HIS A 197 21.12 -11.05 -11.39
C HIS A 197 22.10 -9.87 -11.40
N THR A 198 22.06 -9.04 -12.43
CA THR A 198 22.95 -7.89 -12.65
C THR A 198 22.16 -6.63 -12.96
N VAL A 199 22.81 -5.47 -12.92
CA VAL A 199 22.21 -4.20 -13.35
C VAL A 199 21.85 -4.22 -14.84
N GLN A 200 22.63 -4.95 -15.65
CA GLN A 200 22.34 -5.09 -17.07
C GLN A 200 21.06 -5.88 -17.36
N ASP A 201 20.69 -6.83 -16.50
CA ASP A 201 19.45 -7.58 -16.65
C ASP A 201 18.20 -6.73 -16.33
N ALA A 202 18.40 -5.61 -15.64
CA ALA A 202 17.34 -4.68 -15.23
C ALA A 202 17.11 -3.53 -16.22
N SER A 203 17.85 -3.49 -17.34
CA SER A 203 17.79 -2.44 -18.38
C SER A 203 17.19 -3.02 -19.74
#